data_33d5acff4e4c522943866d5a3ec84c4f
#
_entry.id   33d5acff4e4c522943866d5a3ec84c4f
#
_cell.length_a   1.000
_cell.length_b   1.000
_cell.length_c   1.000
_cell.angle_alpha   90.00
_cell.angle_beta   90.00
_cell.angle_gamma   90.00
#
_symmetry.space_group_name_H-M   'P 1'
#
loop_
_entity.id
_entity.type
_entity.pdbx_description
1 polymer ?
#
loop_
_entity_poly.entity_id
_entity_poly.type
_entity_poly.pdbx_seq_one_letter_code
_entity_poly.pdbx_strand_id
1 'polypeptide(L)'
;MNENITNFFSFPELINEVAARLVAIGVLVLSSVVLFLLIDKNNYVLIFLSILIYGFLARVSSGPKISPLALFVTKLIVPRLNLKEKLVPGPPKRFAQGIGLIFSLFTAITFVVNLNSISIILISILILFAALEAFIGFCAGCKVFKLLMNIGLIPNDVCEKCSNYKF
;
A
#
# COMPACT_ATOMS: atom_id res chain seq x y z
N MET A 1 -28.97 7.16 4.57
CA MET A 1 -27.82 6.34 4.11
C MET A 1 -27.18 5.79 5.38
N ASN A 2 -27.19 4.46 5.57
CA ASN A 2 -26.97 3.84 6.88
C ASN A 2 -25.57 4.15 7.45
N GLU A 3 -25.49 4.66 8.68
CA GLU A 3 -24.24 4.95 9.42
C GLU A 3 -23.28 3.75 9.45
N ASN A 4 -23.80 2.53 9.41
CA ASN A 4 -23.00 1.31 9.34
C ASN A 4 -22.19 1.17 8.04
N ILE A 5 -22.69 1.68 6.91
CA ILE A 5 -21.99 1.63 5.61
C ILE A 5 -20.89 2.69 5.57
N THR A 6 -21.15 3.89 6.07
CA THR A 6 -20.14 4.96 6.15
C THR A 6 -18.99 4.57 7.08
N ASN A 7 -19.26 3.93 8.21
CA ASN A 7 -18.23 3.42 9.14
C ASN A 7 -17.42 2.25 8.57
N PHE A 8 -18.00 1.44 7.69
CA PHE A 8 -17.28 0.33 7.05
C PHE A 8 -16.25 0.83 6.03
N PHE A 9 -16.59 1.88 5.26
CA PHE A 9 -15.69 2.51 4.29
C PHE A 9 -14.84 3.64 4.89
N SER A 10 -14.99 3.96 6.18
CA SER A 10 -14.11 4.93 6.83
C SER A 10 -12.71 4.35 7.03
N PHE A 11 -11.71 5.07 6.52
CA PHE A 11 -10.31 4.70 6.74
C PHE A 11 -9.93 5.00 8.20
N PRO A 12 -9.26 4.10 8.91
CA PRO A 12 -8.90 4.31 10.31
C PRO A 12 -7.91 5.48 10.46
N GLU A 13 -8.14 6.32 11.49
CA GLU A 13 -7.25 7.45 11.81
C GLU A 13 -5.85 7.00 12.24
N LEU A 14 -5.76 5.85 12.88
CA LEU A 14 -4.52 5.24 13.34
C LEU A 14 -4.39 3.83 12.76
N ILE A 15 -3.18 3.48 12.34
CA ILE A 15 -2.84 2.17 11.79
C ILE A 15 -1.65 1.62 12.56
N ASN A 16 -1.65 0.31 12.79
CA ASN A 16 -0.50 -0.39 13.35
C ASN A 16 0.63 -0.46 12.31
N GLU A 17 1.76 0.22 12.57
CA GLU A 17 2.92 0.24 11.68
C GLU A 17 3.51 -1.16 11.48
N VAL A 18 3.52 -1.99 12.51
CA VAL A 18 4.05 -3.35 12.42
C VAL A 18 3.22 -4.18 11.43
N ALA A 19 1.88 -4.06 11.51
CA ALA A 19 0.99 -4.71 10.56
C ALA A 19 1.22 -4.17 9.13
N ALA A 20 1.42 -2.86 8.96
CA ALA A 20 1.69 -2.25 7.67
C ALA A 20 2.99 -2.78 7.04
N ARG A 21 4.06 -2.95 7.83
CA ARG A 21 5.33 -3.53 7.39
C ARG A 21 5.18 -4.99 6.96
N LEU A 22 4.43 -5.79 7.70
CA LEU A 22 4.14 -7.18 7.32
C LEU A 22 3.32 -7.28 6.04
N VAL A 23 2.37 -6.37 5.84
CA VAL A 23 1.62 -6.24 4.58
C VAL A 23 2.56 -5.83 3.44
N ALA A 24 3.53 -4.94 3.68
CA ALA A 24 4.53 -4.56 2.68
C ALA A 24 5.41 -5.75 2.26
N ILE A 25 5.73 -6.68 3.16
CA ILE A 25 6.40 -7.95 2.80
C ILE A 25 5.53 -8.76 1.82
N GLY A 26 4.22 -8.88 2.06
CA GLY A 26 3.32 -9.57 1.15
C GLY A 26 3.23 -8.90 -0.22
N VAL A 27 3.21 -7.56 -0.26
CA VAL A 27 3.27 -6.78 -1.51
C VAL A 27 4.60 -7.01 -2.22
N LEU A 28 5.73 -7.02 -1.48
CA LEU A 28 7.06 -7.28 -2.01
C LEU A 28 7.13 -8.65 -2.69
N VAL A 29 6.65 -9.70 -2.03
CA VAL A 29 6.64 -11.05 -2.60
C VAL A 29 5.77 -11.10 -3.86
N LEU A 30 4.54 -10.56 -3.80
CA LEU A 30 3.62 -10.59 -4.94
C LEU A 30 4.15 -9.80 -6.13
N SER A 31 4.72 -8.60 -5.92
CA SER A 31 5.30 -7.80 -7.00
C SER A 31 6.59 -8.42 -7.56
N SER A 32 7.37 -9.15 -6.75
CA SER A 32 8.52 -9.92 -7.25
C SER A 32 8.09 -11.08 -8.15
N VAL A 33 6.99 -11.76 -7.82
CA VAL A 33 6.39 -12.77 -8.72
C VAL A 33 5.93 -12.12 -10.02
N VAL A 34 5.28 -10.96 -9.97
CA VAL A 34 4.87 -10.21 -11.18
C VAL A 34 6.08 -9.86 -12.04
N LEU A 35 7.16 -9.37 -11.43
CA LEU A 35 8.39 -9.03 -12.16
C LEU A 35 8.98 -10.27 -12.85
N PHE A 36 9.07 -11.39 -12.16
CA PHE A 36 9.56 -12.65 -12.74
C PHE A 36 8.72 -13.08 -13.95
N LEU A 37 7.39 -13.06 -13.82
CA LEU A 37 6.48 -13.42 -14.90
C LEU A 37 6.54 -12.44 -16.08
N LEU A 38 6.80 -11.14 -15.84
CA LEU A 38 7.01 -10.13 -16.90
C LEU A 38 8.29 -10.43 -17.70
N ILE A 39 9.37 -10.84 -17.04
CA ILE A 39 10.64 -11.19 -17.69
C ILE A 39 10.45 -12.47 -18.52
N ASP A 40 9.73 -13.46 -17.99
CA ASP A 40 9.42 -14.73 -18.65
C ASP A 40 8.32 -14.61 -19.74
N LYS A 41 7.75 -13.40 -19.91
CA LYS A 41 6.64 -13.11 -20.86
C LYS A 41 5.44 -14.03 -20.70
N ASN A 42 5.14 -14.43 -19.47
CA ASN A 42 4.09 -15.37 -19.13
C ASN A 42 2.72 -14.68 -19.07
N ASN A 43 1.68 -15.34 -19.61
CA ASN A 43 0.31 -14.80 -19.62
C ASN A 43 -0.34 -14.67 -18.23
N TYR A 44 0.21 -15.34 -17.20
CA TYR A 44 -0.30 -15.25 -15.84
C TYR A 44 -0.02 -13.90 -15.16
N VAL A 45 0.79 -13.01 -15.77
CA VAL A 45 1.07 -11.64 -15.27
C VAL A 45 -0.22 -10.92 -14.86
N LEU A 46 -1.25 -10.93 -15.72
CA LEU A 46 -2.51 -10.21 -15.45
C LEU A 46 -3.25 -10.74 -14.22
N ILE A 47 -3.17 -12.02 -13.91
CA ILE A 47 -3.81 -12.60 -12.72
C ILE A 47 -3.15 -12.04 -11.46
N PHE A 48 -1.83 -12.08 -11.38
CA PHE A 48 -1.09 -11.58 -10.21
C PHE A 48 -1.18 -10.05 -10.08
N LEU A 49 -1.18 -9.31 -11.20
CA LEU A 49 -1.44 -7.87 -11.22
C LEU A 49 -2.85 -7.54 -10.72
N SER A 50 -3.87 -8.30 -11.12
CA SER A 50 -5.25 -8.10 -10.64
C SER A 50 -5.36 -8.31 -9.13
N ILE A 51 -4.67 -9.30 -8.58
CA ILE A 51 -4.60 -9.53 -7.12
C ILE A 51 -3.91 -8.35 -6.43
N LEU A 52 -2.83 -7.83 -7.01
CA LEU A 52 -2.08 -6.70 -6.47
C LEU A 52 -2.93 -5.41 -6.48
N ILE A 53 -3.59 -5.11 -7.62
CA ILE A 53 -4.50 -3.97 -7.79
C ILE A 53 -5.66 -4.05 -6.80
N TYR A 54 -6.32 -5.21 -6.70
CA TYR A 54 -7.39 -5.42 -5.73
C TYR A 54 -6.92 -5.21 -4.30
N GLY A 55 -5.74 -5.73 -3.96
CA GLY A 55 -5.15 -5.55 -2.63
C GLY A 55 -4.91 -4.08 -2.28
N PHE A 56 -4.40 -3.27 -3.21
CA PHE A 56 -4.22 -1.84 -3.02
C PHE A 56 -5.56 -1.10 -2.97
N LEU A 57 -6.48 -1.40 -3.89
CA LEU A 57 -7.81 -0.78 -3.94
C LEU A 57 -8.57 -1.00 -2.62
N ALA A 58 -8.59 -2.24 -2.12
CA ALA A 58 -9.22 -2.59 -0.86
C ALA A 58 -8.62 -1.81 0.33
N ARG A 59 -7.29 -1.62 0.35
CA ARG A 59 -6.61 -0.86 1.41
C ARG A 59 -6.84 0.65 1.30
N VAL A 60 -6.91 1.21 0.10
CA VAL A 60 -7.21 2.63 -0.11
C VAL A 60 -8.65 2.96 0.30
N SER A 61 -9.61 2.08 -0.02
CA SER A 61 -11.02 2.30 0.29
C SER A 61 -11.34 2.18 1.78
N SER A 62 -10.88 1.11 2.43
CA SER A 62 -11.34 0.75 3.78
C SER A 62 -10.19 0.37 4.74
N GLY A 63 -8.95 0.64 4.37
CA GLY A 63 -7.78 0.26 5.16
C GLY A 63 -7.64 -1.27 5.27
N PRO A 64 -7.26 -1.79 6.45
CA PRO A 64 -7.04 -3.22 6.62
C PRO A 64 -8.33 -4.07 6.67
N LYS A 65 -9.52 -3.43 6.66
CA LYS A 65 -10.81 -4.11 6.93
C LYS A 65 -11.26 -5.07 5.82
N ILE A 66 -10.91 -4.79 4.55
CA ILE A 66 -11.39 -5.55 3.37
C ILE A 66 -10.25 -6.29 2.66
N SER A 67 -9.02 -5.81 2.77
CA SER A 67 -7.88 -6.44 2.09
C SER A 67 -7.57 -7.81 2.68
N PRO A 68 -7.64 -8.92 1.91
CA PRO A 68 -7.37 -10.27 2.42
C PRO A 68 -5.99 -10.38 3.06
N LEU A 69 -4.96 -9.81 2.41
CA LEU A 69 -3.60 -9.79 2.92
C LEU A 69 -3.50 -9.03 4.26
N ALA A 70 -4.14 -7.86 4.36
CA ALA A 70 -4.13 -7.08 5.58
C ALA A 70 -4.91 -7.75 6.70
N LEU A 71 -6.04 -8.40 6.41
CA LEU A 71 -6.81 -9.20 7.38
C LEU A 71 -5.99 -10.39 7.89
N PHE A 72 -5.34 -11.12 6.99
CA PHE A 72 -4.47 -12.23 7.35
C PHE A 72 -3.35 -11.78 8.29
N VAL A 73 -2.70 -10.67 7.96
CA VAL A 73 -1.62 -10.10 8.79
C VAL A 73 -2.15 -9.65 10.15
N THR A 74 -3.21 -8.84 10.18
CA THR A 74 -3.70 -8.21 11.41
C THR A 74 -4.39 -9.19 12.36
N LYS A 75 -5.11 -10.17 11.82
CA LYS A 75 -5.87 -11.14 12.65
C LYS A 75 -5.11 -12.41 12.99
N LEU A 76 -4.13 -12.79 12.17
CA LEU A 76 -3.41 -14.06 12.35
C LEU A 76 -1.94 -13.86 12.73
N ILE A 77 -1.19 -13.03 11.98
CA ILE A 77 0.25 -12.90 12.19
C ILE A 77 0.58 -12.03 13.41
N VAL A 78 0.03 -10.83 13.48
CA VAL A 78 0.33 -9.87 14.56
C VAL A 78 0.00 -10.46 15.95
N PRO A 79 -1.18 -11.08 16.19
CA PRO A 79 -1.48 -11.68 17.50
C PRO A 79 -0.57 -12.87 17.85
N ARG A 80 -0.24 -13.72 16.86
CA ARG A 80 0.61 -14.89 17.08
C ARG A 80 2.05 -14.55 17.45
N LEU A 81 2.58 -13.44 16.92
CA LEU A 81 3.94 -13.00 17.16
C LEU A 81 4.07 -12.09 18.39
N ASN A 82 2.97 -11.81 19.10
CA ASN A 82 2.94 -10.91 20.27
C ASN A 82 3.69 -9.57 20.03
N LEU A 83 3.60 -9.04 18.80
CA LEU A 83 4.28 -7.83 18.42
C LEU A 83 3.61 -6.62 19.06
N LYS A 84 4.41 -5.77 19.72
CA LYS A 84 3.92 -4.51 20.30
C LYS A 84 3.36 -3.62 19.20
N GLU A 85 2.14 -3.17 19.38
CA GLU A 85 1.50 -2.23 18.45
C GLU A 85 2.20 -0.88 18.47
N LYS A 86 2.55 -0.37 17.29
CA LYS A 86 3.01 0.99 17.09
C LYS A 86 2.03 1.71 16.21
N LEU A 87 1.25 2.60 16.81
CA LEU A 87 0.21 3.34 16.08
C LEU A 87 0.82 4.54 15.35
N VAL A 88 0.49 4.67 14.08
CA VAL A 88 0.91 5.76 13.18
C VAL A 88 -0.32 6.39 12.52
N PRO A 89 -0.24 7.67 12.10
CA PRO A 89 -1.32 8.33 11.39
C PRO A 89 -1.74 7.57 10.12
N GLY A 90 -3.06 7.43 9.93
CA GLY A 90 -3.67 6.71 8.80
C GLY A 90 -3.57 7.43 7.45
N PRO A 91 -3.89 8.75 7.36
CA PRO A 91 -3.94 9.46 6.08
C PRO A 91 -2.68 9.35 5.21
N PRO A 92 -1.44 9.49 5.74
CA PRO A 92 -0.23 9.27 4.96
C PRO A 92 -0.09 7.84 4.43
N LYS A 93 -0.53 6.85 5.21
CA LYS A 93 -0.52 5.44 4.79
C LYS A 93 -1.54 5.19 3.68
N ARG A 94 -2.74 5.79 3.77
CA ARG A 94 -3.73 5.75 2.70
C ARG A 94 -3.19 6.33 1.40
N PHE A 95 -2.52 7.48 1.48
CA PHE A 95 -1.88 8.12 0.33
C PHE A 95 -0.80 7.20 -0.30
N ALA A 96 0.06 6.59 0.51
CA ALA A 96 1.07 5.65 0.05
C ALA A 96 0.45 4.42 -0.66
N GLN A 97 -0.66 3.89 -0.15
CA GLN A 97 -1.41 2.80 -0.80
C GLN A 97 -2.02 3.26 -2.14
N GLY A 98 -2.47 4.52 -2.23
CA GLY A 98 -2.94 5.13 -3.48
C GLY A 98 -1.84 5.19 -4.55
N ILE A 99 -0.63 5.58 -4.17
CA ILE A 99 0.54 5.53 -5.07
C ILE A 99 0.79 4.10 -5.55
N GLY A 100 0.77 3.10 -4.66
CA GLY A 100 0.93 1.71 -5.02
C GLY A 100 -0.15 1.20 -6.00
N LEU A 101 -1.40 1.64 -5.82
CA LEU A 101 -2.50 1.37 -6.75
C LEU A 101 -2.22 1.95 -8.14
N ILE A 102 -1.78 3.21 -8.21
CA ILE A 102 -1.45 3.88 -9.46
C ILE A 102 -0.33 3.13 -10.19
N PHE A 103 0.77 2.79 -9.52
CA PHE A 103 1.86 2.01 -10.11
C PHE A 103 1.39 0.66 -10.64
N SER A 104 0.56 -0.05 -9.89
CA SER A 104 0.03 -1.36 -10.30
C SER A 104 -0.89 -1.26 -11.52
N LEU A 105 -1.75 -0.22 -11.58
CA LEU A 105 -2.63 0.03 -12.72
C LEU A 105 -1.83 0.39 -13.97
N PHE A 106 -0.86 1.30 -13.85
CA PHE A 106 0.01 1.66 -14.99
C PHE A 106 0.84 0.47 -15.46
N THR A 107 1.31 -0.39 -14.56
CA THR A 107 1.99 -1.64 -14.94
C THR A 107 1.07 -2.54 -15.75
N ALA A 108 -0.21 -2.68 -15.37
CA ALA A 108 -1.18 -3.48 -16.11
C ALA A 108 -1.48 -2.87 -17.49
N ILE A 109 -1.69 -1.56 -17.57
CA ILE A 109 -1.94 -0.86 -18.84
C ILE A 109 -0.76 -1.01 -19.78
N THR A 110 0.46 -0.74 -19.32
CA THR A 110 1.67 -0.83 -20.15
C THR A 110 1.96 -2.27 -20.60
N PHE A 111 1.63 -3.26 -19.77
CA PHE A 111 1.71 -4.67 -20.19
C PHE A 111 0.72 -5.01 -21.31
N VAL A 112 -0.55 -4.57 -21.19
CA VAL A 112 -1.58 -4.83 -22.21
C VAL A 112 -1.24 -4.17 -23.56
N VAL A 113 -0.62 -2.98 -23.53
CA VAL A 113 -0.18 -2.29 -24.76
C VAL A 113 1.22 -2.75 -25.24
N ASN A 114 1.73 -3.88 -24.72
CA ASN A 114 3.02 -4.48 -25.06
C ASN A 114 4.26 -3.61 -24.80
N LEU A 115 4.18 -2.63 -23.91
CA LEU A 115 5.30 -1.81 -23.44
C LEU A 115 6.02 -2.48 -22.26
N ASN A 116 6.50 -3.72 -22.45
CA ASN A 116 7.05 -4.57 -21.40
C ASN A 116 8.19 -3.91 -20.62
N SER A 117 9.06 -3.15 -21.27
CA SER A 117 10.17 -2.45 -20.60
C SER A 117 9.67 -1.44 -19.56
N ILE A 118 8.59 -0.72 -19.88
CA ILE A 118 7.97 0.25 -18.95
C ILE A 118 7.30 -0.49 -17.79
N SER A 119 6.61 -1.60 -18.08
CA SER A 119 6.00 -2.45 -17.03
C SER A 119 7.05 -2.96 -16.03
N ILE A 120 8.21 -3.41 -16.52
CA ILE A 120 9.33 -3.88 -15.68
C ILE A 120 9.87 -2.74 -14.81
N ILE A 121 10.04 -1.53 -15.36
CA ILE A 121 10.51 -0.37 -14.59
C ILE A 121 9.49 -0.02 -13.48
N LEU A 122 8.21 0.07 -13.81
CA LEU A 122 7.16 0.43 -12.86
C LEU A 122 7.05 -0.55 -11.70
N ILE A 123 7.04 -1.86 -11.99
CA ILE A 123 6.96 -2.88 -10.95
C ILE A 123 8.26 -2.92 -10.11
N SER A 124 9.43 -2.66 -10.71
CA SER A 124 10.69 -2.60 -9.98
C SER A 124 10.73 -1.42 -8.99
N ILE A 125 10.18 -0.27 -9.35
CA ILE A 125 10.03 0.88 -8.45
C ILE A 125 9.08 0.51 -7.28
N LEU A 126 7.97 -0.18 -7.57
CA LEU A 126 7.05 -0.63 -6.54
C LEU A 126 7.71 -1.61 -5.57
N ILE A 127 8.51 -2.56 -6.08
CA ILE A 127 9.33 -3.49 -5.29
C ILE A 127 10.27 -2.74 -4.37
N LEU A 128 10.97 -1.73 -4.89
CA LEU A 128 11.90 -0.91 -4.10
C LEU A 128 11.17 -0.23 -2.93
N PHE A 129 10.03 0.41 -3.18
CA PHE A 129 9.25 1.07 -2.13
C PHE A 129 8.67 0.09 -1.11
N ALA A 130 8.20 -1.07 -1.57
CA ALA A 130 7.72 -2.13 -0.68
C ALA A 130 8.86 -2.69 0.20
N ALA A 131 10.06 -2.86 -0.35
CA ALA A 131 11.24 -3.31 0.39
C ALA A 131 11.68 -2.27 1.45
N LEU A 132 11.73 -0.98 1.10
CA LEU A 132 12.07 0.09 2.04
C LEU A 132 11.09 0.15 3.21
N GLU A 133 9.79 -0.01 2.94
CA GLU A 133 8.77 -0.04 3.99
C GLU A 133 8.87 -1.32 4.84
N ALA A 134 9.07 -2.47 4.23
CA ALA A 134 9.14 -3.76 4.91
C ALA A 134 10.34 -3.87 5.87
N PHE A 135 11.54 -3.54 5.38
CA PHE A 135 12.79 -3.77 6.14
C PHE A 135 13.17 -2.58 7.02
N ILE A 136 13.09 -1.37 6.49
CA ILE A 136 13.55 -0.15 7.17
C ILE A 136 12.39 0.55 7.89
N GLY A 137 11.13 0.29 7.50
CA GLY A 137 9.97 1.04 7.95
C GLY A 137 9.86 2.42 7.28
N PHE A 138 10.63 2.64 6.21
CA PHE A 138 10.62 3.89 5.47
C PHE A 138 9.47 3.90 4.46
N CYS A 139 8.44 4.70 4.74
CA CYS A 139 7.32 4.89 3.84
C CYS A 139 7.55 6.13 2.96
N ALA A 140 7.97 5.93 1.71
CA ALA A 140 8.20 7.02 0.76
C ALA A 140 6.94 7.87 0.55
N GLY A 141 5.77 7.25 0.38
CA GLY A 141 4.49 7.95 0.24
C GLY A 141 4.14 8.81 1.46
N CYS A 142 4.46 8.34 2.67
CA CYS A 142 4.24 9.12 3.90
C CYS A 142 5.14 10.38 3.94
N LYS A 143 6.38 10.27 3.45
CA LYS A 143 7.30 11.43 3.34
C LYS A 143 6.80 12.44 2.32
N VAL A 144 6.34 11.97 1.15
CA VAL A 144 5.74 12.82 0.12
C VAL A 144 4.48 13.50 0.67
N PHE A 145 3.61 12.77 1.37
CA PHE A 145 2.42 13.34 2.00
C PHE A 145 2.76 14.49 2.96
N LYS A 146 3.76 14.28 3.83
CA LYS A 146 4.24 15.31 4.76
C LYS A 146 4.82 16.51 4.02
N LEU A 147 5.57 16.28 2.94
CA LEU A 147 6.09 17.37 2.10
C LEU A 147 4.94 18.20 1.51
N LEU A 148 3.89 17.55 1.00
CA LEU A 148 2.71 18.21 0.43
C LEU A 148 1.94 19.03 1.49
N MET A 149 1.88 18.55 2.74
CA MET A 149 1.35 19.35 3.86
C MET A 149 2.22 20.58 4.15
N ASN A 150 3.54 20.42 4.17
CA ASN A 150 4.47 21.53 4.46
C ASN A 150 4.43 22.64 3.39
N ILE A 151 4.15 22.29 2.12
CA ILE A 151 3.98 23.27 1.02
C ILE A 151 2.56 23.84 0.95
N GLY A 152 1.66 23.42 1.86
CA GLY A 152 0.27 23.91 1.91
C GLY A 152 -0.68 23.33 0.86
N LEU A 153 -0.26 22.32 0.07
CA LEU A 153 -1.13 21.64 -0.89
C LEU A 153 -2.16 20.72 -0.22
N ILE A 154 -1.83 20.20 0.96
CA ILE A 154 -2.75 19.41 1.79
C ILE A 154 -3.00 20.21 3.08
N PRO A 155 -4.27 20.57 3.39
CA PRO A 155 -4.61 21.27 4.63
C PRO A 155 -4.23 20.45 5.87
N ASN A 156 -3.81 21.12 6.94
CA ASN A 156 -3.43 20.48 8.20
C ASN A 156 -4.60 19.73 8.86
N ASP A 157 -5.82 20.16 8.61
CA ASP A 157 -7.05 19.53 9.12
C ASP A 157 -7.23 18.10 8.64
N VAL A 158 -6.62 17.72 7.49
CA VAL A 158 -6.68 16.34 6.95
C VAL A 158 -5.95 15.37 7.86
N CYS A 159 -4.95 15.82 8.60
CA CYS A 159 -4.23 15.01 9.55
C CYS A 159 -3.58 15.83 10.67
N GLU A 160 -4.36 16.23 11.67
CA GLU A 160 -3.84 16.94 12.85
C GLU A 160 -2.72 16.15 13.56
N LYS A 161 -2.84 14.81 13.61
CA LYS A 161 -1.84 13.94 14.23
C LYS A 161 -0.53 13.86 13.44
N CYS A 162 -0.54 14.23 12.14
CA CYS A 162 0.67 14.18 11.31
C CYS A 162 1.63 15.34 11.60
N SER A 163 1.14 16.50 12.05
CA SER A 163 1.98 17.67 12.37
C SER A 163 2.96 17.34 13.49
N ASN A 164 2.54 16.54 14.47
CA ASN A 164 3.32 16.17 15.66
C ASN A 164 4.08 14.85 15.51
N TYR A 165 3.91 14.11 14.38
CA TYR A 165 4.54 12.83 14.19
C TYR A 165 5.87 12.95 13.42
N LYS A 166 6.95 12.37 13.98
CA LYS A 166 8.25 12.24 13.28
C LYS A 166 8.22 10.93 12.48
N PHE A 167 8.11 11.04 11.15
CA PHE A 167 8.22 9.92 10.21
C PHE A 167 9.67 9.51 9.97
#